data_4d48cde83f8f5b8e3e1c9f762f0911b3
#
_entry.id   4d48cde83f8f5b8e3e1c9f762f0911b3
#
_cell.length_a   1.000
_cell.length_b   1.000
_cell.length_c   1.000
_cell.angle_alpha   90.00
_cell.angle_beta   90.00
_cell.angle_gamma   90.00
#
_symmetry.space_group_name_H-M   'P 1'
#
loop_
_entity.id
_entity.type
_entity.pdbx_description
1 polymer ?
#
loop_
_entity_poly.entity_id
_entity_poly.type
_entity_poly.pdbx_seq_one_letter_code
_entity_poly.pdbx_strand_id
1 'polypeptide(L)'
;AASDVYKRQIQQAVIDGEKVSGVTIQQMGEGLDTGDMISKIVIPISPTETGGSLFGKLAQAGADLLIKTLPSIEQGTAEFEKQPEESPTPYAAMITKQMGLMDFRKSAEELERLVRGLNPWPSAYTFLNGKTLKVWKCKVSTEKTDAVPGTIFLADKEGIHTACGEGVLILTEVQLEGKKRMETEAFLRGYHIENGIVFTDHKE
;
A
#
# COMPACT_ATOMS: atom_id res chain seq x y z
N ALA A 1 -5.08 -20.02 2.73
CA ALA A 1 -3.63 -19.92 2.50
C ALA A 1 -3.30 -19.34 1.12
N ALA A 2 -3.92 -19.81 0.02
CA ALA A 2 -3.66 -19.26 -1.32
C ALA A 2 -3.99 -17.76 -1.44
N SER A 3 -5.05 -17.28 -0.76
CA SER A 3 -5.47 -15.86 -0.82
C SER A 3 -4.45 -14.87 -0.23
N ASP A 4 -3.58 -15.32 0.67
CA ASP A 4 -2.59 -14.42 1.31
C ASP A 4 -1.33 -14.23 0.46
N VAL A 5 -1.02 -15.18 -0.43
CA VAL A 5 0.11 -15.10 -1.36
C VAL A 5 -0.14 -14.02 -2.42
N TYR A 6 -1.33 -13.96 -3.00
CA TYR A 6 -1.66 -12.96 -4.03
C TYR A 6 -1.79 -11.55 -3.47
N LYS A 7 -2.33 -11.39 -2.26
CA LYS A 7 -2.48 -10.07 -1.64
C LYS A 7 -1.15 -9.34 -1.49
N ARG A 8 -0.08 -10.05 -1.12
CA ARG A 8 1.25 -9.43 -0.92
C ARG A 8 1.84 -8.83 -2.20
N GLN A 9 1.66 -9.49 -3.36
CA GLN A 9 2.15 -8.98 -4.63
C GLN A 9 1.42 -7.69 -5.03
N ILE A 10 0.11 -7.63 -4.81
CA ILE A 10 -0.73 -6.47 -5.10
C ILE A 10 -0.35 -5.29 -4.21
N GLN A 11 -0.18 -5.54 -2.90
CA GLN A 11 0.21 -4.51 -1.94
C GLN A 11 1.63 -4.00 -2.23
N GLN A 12 2.56 -4.90 -2.55
CA GLN A 12 3.93 -4.55 -2.89
C GLN A 12 4.01 -3.67 -4.13
N ALA A 13 3.22 -3.96 -5.18
CA ALA A 13 3.17 -3.12 -6.37
C ALA A 13 2.77 -1.66 -6.07
N VAL A 14 1.86 -1.44 -5.11
CA VAL A 14 1.51 -0.08 -4.66
C VAL A 14 2.64 0.55 -3.86
N ILE A 15 3.27 -0.20 -2.93
CA ILE A 15 4.38 0.28 -2.09
C ILE A 15 5.59 0.67 -2.96
N ASP A 16 5.92 -0.13 -3.96
CA ASP A 16 7.05 0.11 -4.87
C ASP A 16 6.76 1.25 -5.87
N GLY A 17 5.50 1.66 -5.96
CA GLY A 17 5.10 2.76 -6.87
C GLY A 17 5.01 2.34 -8.33
N GLU A 18 4.72 1.06 -8.58
CA GLU A 18 4.51 0.54 -9.91
C GLU A 18 3.37 1.28 -10.63
N LYS A 19 3.50 1.43 -11.93
CA LYS A 19 2.51 2.17 -12.75
C LYS A 19 1.39 1.28 -13.25
N VAL A 20 1.66 -0.03 -13.32
CA VAL A 20 0.71 -1.02 -13.81
C VAL A 20 0.79 -2.28 -12.95
N SER A 21 -0.29 -3.04 -12.95
CA SER A 21 -0.38 -4.40 -12.44
C SER A 21 -1.22 -5.22 -13.41
N GLY A 22 -1.48 -6.48 -13.11
CA GLY A 22 -2.29 -7.29 -14.03
C GLY A 22 -2.69 -8.63 -13.44
N VAL A 23 -3.41 -9.37 -14.29
CA VAL A 23 -3.81 -10.75 -14.02
C VAL A 23 -3.42 -11.60 -15.21
N THR A 24 -2.88 -12.78 -14.95
CA THR A 24 -2.57 -13.79 -15.95
C THR A 24 -3.38 -15.05 -15.67
N ILE A 25 -4.03 -15.58 -16.71
CA ILE A 25 -4.61 -16.93 -16.70
C ILE A 25 -3.53 -17.86 -17.19
N GLN A 26 -3.19 -18.86 -16.38
CA GLN A 26 -2.15 -19.84 -16.69
C GLN A 26 -2.69 -21.27 -16.56
N GLN A 27 -2.10 -22.18 -17.30
CA GLN A 27 -2.32 -23.60 -17.10
C GLN A 27 -1.59 -24.04 -15.82
N MET A 28 -2.20 -24.90 -15.02
CA MET A 28 -1.53 -25.44 -13.85
C MET A 28 -0.44 -26.44 -14.29
N GLY A 29 0.79 -26.21 -13.84
CA GLY A 29 1.93 -27.12 -14.00
C GLY A 29 2.22 -27.89 -12.70
N GLU A 30 3.29 -28.71 -12.71
CA GLU A 30 3.72 -29.47 -11.53
C GLU A 30 4.36 -28.57 -10.44
N GLY A 31 4.95 -27.45 -10.83
CA GLY A 31 5.54 -26.46 -9.93
C GLY A 31 4.54 -25.37 -9.53
N LEU A 32 4.89 -24.62 -8.47
CA LEU A 32 4.12 -23.48 -8.02
C LEU A 32 4.23 -22.33 -9.03
N ASP A 33 3.11 -21.91 -9.60
CA ASP A 33 3.00 -20.79 -10.54
C ASP A 33 3.92 -20.91 -11.79
N THR A 34 4.24 -22.13 -12.25
CA THR A 34 5.18 -22.38 -13.36
C THR A 34 4.51 -22.76 -14.68
N GLY A 35 3.18 -22.79 -14.73
CA GLY A 35 2.45 -23.18 -15.94
C GLY A 35 2.51 -22.11 -17.04
N ASP A 36 2.28 -22.54 -18.28
CA ASP A 36 2.25 -21.64 -19.43
C ASP A 36 1.09 -20.63 -19.32
N MET A 37 1.33 -19.41 -19.75
CA MET A 37 0.33 -18.34 -19.77
C MET A 37 -0.60 -18.51 -20.96
N ILE A 38 -1.91 -18.33 -20.73
CA ILE A 38 -2.95 -18.43 -21.77
C ILE A 38 -3.43 -17.04 -22.17
N SER A 39 -3.68 -16.18 -21.20
CA SER A 39 -4.13 -14.81 -21.43
C SER A 39 -3.70 -13.91 -20.29
N LYS A 40 -3.54 -12.63 -20.58
CA LYS A 40 -3.14 -11.61 -19.60
C LYS A 40 -3.87 -10.30 -19.83
N ILE A 41 -4.11 -9.57 -18.75
CA ILE A 41 -4.64 -8.21 -18.78
C ILE A 41 -3.79 -7.30 -17.92
N VAL A 42 -3.45 -6.13 -18.43
CA VAL A 42 -2.69 -5.10 -17.70
C VAL A 42 -3.64 -4.00 -17.28
N ILE A 43 -3.52 -3.57 -16.03
CA ILE A 43 -4.37 -2.55 -15.41
C ILE A 43 -3.48 -1.43 -14.86
N PRO A 44 -3.75 -0.16 -15.17
CA PRO A 44 -3.03 0.96 -14.59
C PRO A 44 -3.35 1.09 -13.10
N ILE A 45 -2.30 1.39 -12.30
CA ILE A 45 -2.41 1.73 -10.88
C ILE A 45 -2.55 3.25 -10.79
N SER A 46 -3.68 3.73 -10.28
CA SER A 46 -3.89 5.17 -10.14
C SER A 46 -3.06 5.74 -8.97
N PRO A 47 -2.74 7.06 -8.98
CA PRO A 47 -2.01 7.69 -7.88
C PRO A 47 -2.71 7.60 -6.52
N THR A 48 -4.00 7.34 -6.50
CA THR A 48 -4.81 7.20 -5.26
C THR A 48 -5.16 5.75 -4.94
N GLU A 49 -4.64 4.80 -5.72
CA GLU A 49 -4.94 3.38 -5.52
C GLU A 49 -4.41 2.89 -4.18
N THR A 50 -5.22 2.14 -3.45
CA THR A 50 -4.80 1.42 -2.24
C THR A 50 -4.59 -0.07 -2.56
N GLY A 51 -3.87 -0.78 -1.69
CA GLY A 51 -3.76 -2.24 -1.82
C GLY A 51 -5.13 -2.93 -1.88
N GLY A 52 -6.10 -2.45 -1.07
CA GLY A 52 -7.46 -3.00 -1.06
C GLY A 52 -8.26 -2.68 -2.31
N SER A 53 -8.21 -1.45 -2.84
CA SER A 53 -8.93 -1.09 -4.06
C SER A 53 -8.35 -1.76 -5.30
N LEU A 54 -7.02 -1.86 -5.38
CA LEU A 54 -6.34 -2.57 -6.47
C LEU A 54 -6.70 -4.06 -6.46
N PHE A 55 -6.74 -4.69 -5.26
CA PHE A 55 -7.18 -6.08 -5.13
C PHE A 55 -8.59 -6.29 -5.73
N GLY A 56 -9.54 -5.40 -5.41
CA GLY A 56 -10.90 -5.47 -5.95
C GLY A 56 -10.94 -5.35 -7.47
N LYS A 57 -10.18 -4.41 -8.05
CA LYS A 57 -10.07 -4.24 -9.51
C LYS A 57 -9.48 -5.47 -10.19
N LEU A 58 -8.39 -6.00 -9.66
CA LEU A 58 -7.72 -7.18 -10.22
C LEU A 58 -8.59 -8.43 -10.11
N ALA A 59 -9.32 -8.60 -9.01
CA ALA A 59 -10.25 -9.72 -8.84
C ALA A 59 -11.37 -9.69 -9.88
N GLN A 60 -11.97 -8.53 -10.13
CA GLN A 60 -13.00 -8.38 -11.16
C GLN A 60 -12.43 -8.63 -12.57
N ALA A 61 -11.29 -8.00 -12.89
CA ALA A 61 -10.66 -8.16 -14.18
C ALA A 61 -10.20 -9.60 -14.45
N GLY A 62 -9.73 -10.29 -13.40
CA GLY A 62 -9.36 -11.71 -13.49
C GLY A 62 -10.56 -12.62 -13.77
N ALA A 63 -11.70 -12.36 -13.10
CA ALA A 63 -12.94 -13.10 -13.36
C ALA A 63 -13.42 -12.90 -14.79
N ASP A 64 -13.44 -11.65 -15.28
CA ASP A 64 -13.86 -11.33 -16.66
C ASP A 64 -12.90 -11.93 -17.69
N LEU A 65 -11.59 -11.89 -17.42
CA LEU A 65 -10.57 -12.50 -18.29
C LEU A 65 -10.73 -14.02 -18.35
N LEU A 66 -10.98 -14.67 -17.21
CA LEU A 66 -11.19 -16.12 -17.15
C LEU A 66 -12.40 -16.54 -18.00
N ILE A 67 -13.54 -15.86 -17.84
CA ILE A 67 -14.76 -16.14 -18.62
C ILE A 67 -14.50 -16.01 -20.11
N LYS A 68 -13.72 -15.02 -20.54
CA LYS A 68 -13.35 -14.82 -21.95
C LYS A 68 -12.37 -15.88 -22.47
N THR A 69 -11.53 -16.43 -21.60
CA THR A 69 -10.48 -17.40 -21.97
C THR A 69 -11.02 -18.83 -22.04
N LEU A 70 -11.99 -19.21 -21.21
CA LEU A 70 -12.53 -20.57 -21.13
C LEU A 70 -12.99 -21.15 -22.50
N PRO A 71 -13.72 -20.41 -23.35
CA PRO A 71 -14.14 -20.95 -24.65
C PRO A 71 -12.98 -21.38 -25.55
N SER A 72 -11.86 -20.66 -25.55
CA SER A 72 -10.68 -21.03 -26.34
C SER A 72 -10.00 -22.30 -25.82
N ILE A 73 -10.02 -22.49 -24.51
CA ILE A 73 -9.51 -23.73 -23.88
C ILE A 73 -10.40 -24.90 -24.24
N GLU A 74 -11.73 -24.75 -24.13
CA GLU A 74 -12.70 -25.78 -24.43
C GLU A 74 -12.64 -26.23 -25.90
N GLN A 75 -12.43 -25.27 -26.81
CA GLN A 75 -12.33 -25.51 -28.25
C GLN A 75 -10.95 -26.01 -28.71
N GLY A 76 -9.96 -26.06 -27.81
CA GLY A 76 -8.58 -26.42 -28.13
C GLY A 76 -7.86 -25.37 -28.99
N THR A 77 -8.32 -24.13 -29.00
CA THR A 77 -7.75 -23.01 -29.78
C THR A 77 -6.92 -22.05 -28.92
N ALA A 78 -6.79 -22.34 -27.62
CA ALA A 78 -5.98 -21.53 -26.73
C ALA A 78 -4.50 -21.59 -27.12
N GLU A 79 -3.84 -20.44 -27.18
CA GLU A 79 -2.41 -20.32 -27.35
C GLU A 79 -1.72 -20.30 -25.98
N PHE A 80 -0.56 -20.97 -25.90
CA PHE A 80 0.20 -21.10 -24.67
C PHE A 80 1.55 -20.38 -24.84
N GLU A 81 1.84 -19.43 -23.95
CA GLU A 81 3.09 -18.67 -23.90
C GLU A 81 3.86 -19.07 -22.64
N LYS A 82 5.13 -19.44 -22.77
CA LYS A 82 5.98 -19.75 -21.63
C LYS A 82 6.19 -18.52 -20.76
N GLN A 83 6.19 -18.70 -19.45
CA GLN A 83 6.58 -17.64 -18.54
C GLN A 83 8.05 -17.26 -18.73
N PRO A 84 8.44 -15.98 -18.51
CA PRO A 84 9.84 -15.59 -18.46
C PRO A 84 10.60 -16.41 -17.41
N GLU A 85 11.83 -16.82 -17.72
CA GLU A 85 12.68 -17.57 -16.77
C GLU A 85 13.06 -16.72 -15.55
N GLU A 86 13.20 -15.40 -15.74
CA GLU A 86 13.51 -14.44 -14.69
C GLU A 86 12.31 -13.51 -14.43
N SER A 87 11.99 -13.32 -13.15
CA SER A 87 10.98 -12.34 -12.75
C SER A 87 11.53 -10.92 -12.94
N PRO A 88 10.81 -10.01 -13.61
CA PRO A 88 11.24 -8.62 -13.74
C PRO A 88 11.18 -7.83 -12.42
N THR A 89 10.54 -8.38 -11.40
CA THR A 89 10.39 -7.75 -10.08
C THR A 89 10.94 -8.65 -8.97
N PRO A 90 11.45 -8.07 -7.87
CA PRO A 90 11.84 -8.84 -6.69
C PRO A 90 10.69 -9.66 -6.12
N TYR A 91 11.04 -10.75 -5.44
CA TYR A 91 10.06 -11.58 -4.75
C TYR A 91 9.35 -10.77 -3.65
N ALA A 92 8.02 -10.71 -3.70
CA ALA A 92 7.22 -10.03 -2.69
C ALA A 92 7.24 -10.83 -1.38
N ALA A 93 7.83 -10.24 -0.34
CA ALA A 93 7.87 -10.84 0.99
C ALA A 93 6.46 -10.92 1.61
N MET A 94 6.27 -11.81 2.57
CA MET A 94 5.02 -11.91 3.31
C MET A 94 4.76 -10.60 4.07
N ILE A 95 3.58 -10.02 3.88
CA ILE A 95 3.20 -8.79 4.59
C ILE A 95 2.98 -9.11 6.07
N THR A 96 3.67 -8.39 6.93
CA THR A 96 3.57 -8.50 8.39
C THR A 96 3.06 -7.20 8.99
N LYS A 97 2.54 -7.26 10.22
CA LYS A 97 2.12 -6.04 10.94
C LYS A 97 3.27 -5.06 11.14
N GLN A 98 4.47 -5.56 11.34
CA GLN A 98 5.66 -4.74 11.57
C GLN A 98 6.05 -3.90 10.34
N MET A 99 5.75 -4.35 9.13
CA MET A 99 5.96 -3.55 7.91
C MET A 99 5.13 -2.27 7.90
N GLY A 100 4.08 -2.19 8.71
CA GLY A 100 3.28 -0.98 8.85
C GLY A 100 3.92 0.11 9.72
N LEU A 101 4.99 -0.18 10.45
CA LEU A 101 5.69 0.83 11.23
C LEU A 101 6.36 1.86 10.32
N MET A 102 5.96 3.11 10.46
CA MET A 102 6.45 4.21 9.62
C MET A 102 7.84 4.64 10.07
N ASP A 103 8.82 4.53 9.18
CA ASP A 103 10.17 5.07 9.37
C ASP A 103 10.27 6.43 8.68
N PHE A 104 10.12 7.50 9.44
CA PHE A 104 10.15 8.87 8.91
C PHE A 104 11.51 9.31 8.35
N ARG A 105 12.57 8.51 8.47
CA ARG A 105 13.84 8.76 7.77
C ARG A 105 13.75 8.51 6.26
N LYS A 106 12.70 7.81 5.83
CA LYS A 106 12.36 7.65 4.41
C LYS A 106 11.76 8.93 3.84
N SER A 107 11.61 8.97 2.51
CA SER A 107 10.94 10.09 1.84
C SER A 107 9.43 10.10 2.11
N ALA A 108 8.83 11.29 2.02
CA ALA A 108 7.39 11.46 2.15
C ALA A 108 6.62 10.64 1.08
N GLU A 109 7.19 10.51 -0.12
CA GLU A 109 6.60 9.71 -1.20
C GLU A 109 6.61 8.22 -0.89
N GLU A 110 7.71 7.67 -0.32
CA GLU A 110 7.77 6.27 0.10
C GLU A 110 6.76 5.98 1.20
N LEU A 111 6.62 6.88 2.17
CA LEU A 111 5.66 6.73 3.26
C LEU A 111 4.21 6.86 2.79
N GLU A 112 3.94 7.73 1.82
CA GLU A 112 2.62 7.85 1.21
C GLU A 112 2.22 6.54 0.50
N ARG A 113 3.13 5.97 -0.28
CA ARG A 113 2.92 4.67 -0.92
C ARG A 113 2.74 3.54 0.10
N LEU A 114 3.51 3.55 1.20
CA LEU A 114 3.36 2.58 2.28
C LEU A 114 1.96 2.64 2.89
N VAL A 115 1.46 3.86 3.20
CA VAL A 115 0.11 4.05 3.74
C VAL A 115 -0.95 3.50 2.79
N ARG A 116 -0.86 3.80 1.49
CA ARG A 116 -1.79 3.28 0.49
C ARG A 116 -1.68 1.77 0.30
N GLY A 117 -0.47 1.24 0.16
CA GLY A 117 -0.22 -0.17 -0.10
C GLY A 117 -0.70 -1.07 1.04
N LEU A 118 -0.56 -0.62 2.29
CA LEU A 118 -0.99 -1.38 3.47
C LEU A 118 -2.45 -1.13 3.88
N ASN A 119 -3.19 -0.31 3.17
CA ASN A 119 -4.60 -0.04 3.44
C ASN A 119 -5.48 -1.08 2.70
N PRO A 120 -6.39 -1.82 3.36
CA PRO A 120 -6.83 -1.67 4.76
C PRO A 120 -6.04 -2.51 5.78
N TRP A 121 -5.20 -3.42 5.38
CA TRP A 121 -4.45 -4.29 6.27
C TRP A 121 -3.00 -4.48 5.79
N PRO A 122 -2.01 -4.48 6.71
CA PRO A 122 -2.10 -4.31 8.17
C PRO A 122 -2.32 -2.87 8.64
N SER A 123 -2.36 -1.89 7.77
CA SER A 123 -2.34 -0.44 7.98
C SER A 123 -0.95 0.09 8.41
N ALA A 124 -0.62 1.29 7.96
CA ALA A 124 0.56 2.01 8.45
C ALA A 124 0.29 2.59 9.83
N TYR A 125 1.32 2.66 10.67
CA TYR A 125 1.20 3.20 12.02
C TYR A 125 2.53 3.77 12.54
N THR A 126 2.42 4.60 13.54
CA THR A 126 3.53 5.13 14.34
C THR A 126 3.07 5.25 15.80
N PHE A 127 3.88 5.85 16.68
CA PHE A 127 3.50 6.10 18.05
C PHE A 127 3.51 7.62 18.34
N LEU A 128 2.46 8.08 18.99
CA LEU A 128 2.27 9.45 19.46
C LEU A 128 2.03 9.43 20.96
N ASN A 129 2.96 10.01 21.73
CA ASN A 129 2.89 10.03 23.20
C ASN A 129 2.59 8.64 23.79
N GLY A 130 3.38 7.62 23.38
CA GLY A 130 3.27 6.25 23.87
C GLY A 130 2.06 5.47 23.40
N LYS A 131 1.21 6.03 22.51
CA LYS A 131 0.02 5.36 21.95
C LYS A 131 0.16 5.09 20.47
N THR A 132 -0.34 3.96 20.02
CA THR A 132 -0.37 3.64 18.58
C THR A 132 -1.28 4.62 17.84
N LEU A 133 -0.73 5.27 16.83
CA LEU A 133 -1.47 6.10 15.87
C LEU A 133 -1.42 5.41 14.50
N LYS A 134 -2.55 4.88 14.04
CA LYS A 134 -2.68 4.38 12.67
C LYS A 134 -2.89 5.55 11.71
N VAL A 135 -2.25 5.47 10.55
CA VAL A 135 -2.39 6.44 9.47
C VAL A 135 -3.14 5.78 8.32
N TRP A 136 -4.31 6.33 8.00
CA TRP A 136 -5.20 5.79 6.98
C TRP A 136 -5.11 6.53 5.66
N LYS A 137 -4.87 7.85 5.73
CA LYS A 137 -4.59 8.69 4.57
C LYS A 137 -3.54 9.74 4.90
N CYS A 138 -2.75 10.07 3.90
CA CYS A 138 -1.78 11.15 3.94
C CYS A 138 -1.59 11.73 2.54
N LYS A 139 -0.93 12.87 2.47
CA LYS A 139 -0.52 13.49 1.20
C LYS A 139 0.91 14.01 1.33
N VAL A 140 1.65 13.96 0.25
CA VAL A 140 2.97 14.60 0.15
C VAL A 140 2.76 16.10 -0.01
N SER A 141 3.53 16.90 0.71
CA SER A 141 3.51 18.35 0.63
C SER A 141 4.75 18.89 -0.07
N THR A 142 4.60 20.02 -0.72
CA THR A 142 5.71 20.80 -1.29
C THR A 142 6.38 21.72 -0.27
N GLU A 143 5.89 21.74 0.96
CA GLU A 143 6.51 22.48 2.07
C GLU A 143 7.94 22.01 2.31
N LYS A 144 8.75 22.89 2.85
CA LYS A 144 10.11 22.59 3.27
C LYS A 144 10.26 22.80 4.77
N THR A 145 11.04 21.96 5.40
CA THR A 145 11.38 22.06 6.82
C THR A 145 12.78 21.53 7.05
N ASP A 146 13.49 22.12 8.00
CA ASP A 146 14.78 21.63 8.48
C ASP A 146 14.62 20.79 9.78
N ALA A 147 13.38 20.47 10.16
CA ALA A 147 13.10 19.65 11.31
C ALA A 147 13.61 18.21 11.12
N VAL A 148 14.00 17.59 12.23
CA VAL A 148 14.44 16.18 12.24
C VAL A 148 13.29 15.27 11.75
N PRO A 149 13.57 14.23 10.95
CA PRO A 149 12.55 13.29 10.52
C PRO A 149 11.70 12.72 11.67
N GLY A 150 10.38 12.70 11.48
CA GLY A 150 9.40 12.32 12.51
C GLY A 150 8.86 13.49 13.33
N THR A 151 9.44 14.69 13.22
CA THR A 151 8.96 15.86 13.96
C THR A 151 7.66 16.40 13.38
N ILE A 152 6.66 16.56 14.23
CA ILE A 152 5.43 17.29 13.93
C ILE A 152 5.73 18.78 14.08
N PHE A 153 5.84 19.52 13.00
CA PHE A 153 6.15 20.94 13.06
C PHE A 153 4.93 21.84 12.89
N LEU A 154 3.82 21.28 12.43
CA LEU A 154 2.53 21.97 12.31
C LEU A 154 1.39 20.96 12.45
N ALA A 155 0.33 21.32 13.16
CA ALA A 155 -0.91 20.58 13.23
C ALA A 155 -2.08 21.56 13.07
N ASP A 156 -2.77 21.47 11.96
CA ASP A 156 -3.85 22.39 11.59
C ASP A 156 -5.02 21.68 10.89
N LYS A 157 -5.94 22.44 10.28
CA LYS A 157 -7.08 21.91 9.54
C LYS A 157 -6.72 21.03 8.35
N GLU A 158 -5.52 21.18 7.80
CA GLU A 158 -5.04 20.37 6.67
C GLU A 158 -4.50 19.02 7.11
N GLY A 159 -4.08 18.90 8.37
CA GLY A 159 -3.59 17.66 8.95
C GLY A 159 -2.42 17.83 9.91
N ILE A 160 -1.71 16.73 10.14
CA ILE A 160 -0.48 16.71 10.94
C ILE A 160 0.70 16.73 9.96
N HIS A 161 1.41 17.84 9.91
CA HIS A 161 2.58 18.05 9.04
C HIS A 161 3.83 17.50 9.71
N THR A 162 4.40 16.48 9.10
CA THR A 162 5.52 15.72 9.66
C THR A 162 6.72 15.79 8.74
N ALA A 163 7.88 16.12 9.29
CA ALA A 163 9.14 16.07 8.58
C ALA A 163 9.51 14.63 8.23
N CYS A 164 9.97 14.42 6.99
CA CYS A 164 10.50 13.15 6.52
C CYS A 164 11.99 13.28 6.19
N GLY A 165 12.66 12.15 5.89
CA GLY A 165 14.04 12.18 5.41
C GLY A 165 14.19 13.01 4.15
N GLU A 166 13.16 12.99 3.31
CA GLU A 166 13.00 13.88 2.16
C GLU A 166 11.54 14.31 2.08
N GLY A 167 11.30 15.63 2.06
CA GLY A 167 9.96 16.21 1.95
C GLY A 167 9.15 16.19 3.25
N VAL A 168 7.88 16.48 3.11
CA VAL A 168 6.90 16.58 4.21
C VAL A 168 5.70 15.72 3.92
N LEU A 169 5.27 14.96 4.93
CA LEU A 169 4.05 14.16 4.88
C LEU A 169 2.97 14.81 5.75
N ILE A 170 1.79 15.05 5.17
CA ILE A 170 0.63 15.54 5.92
C ILE A 170 -0.31 14.37 6.16
N LEU A 171 -0.51 14.01 7.43
CA LEU A 171 -1.44 12.96 7.82
C LEU A 171 -2.86 13.54 7.86
N THR A 172 -3.75 13.00 7.03
CA THR A 172 -5.10 13.57 6.83
C THR A 172 -6.21 12.72 7.43
N GLU A 173 -6.00 11.43 7.63
CA GLU A 173 -6.94 10.54 8.30
C GLU A 173 -6.19 9.58 9.22
N VAL A 174 -6.54 9.60 10.50
CA VAL A 174 -5.82 8.88 11.55
C VAL A 174 -6.75 8.11 12.49
N GLN A 175 -6.15 7.21 13.26
CA GLN A 175 -6.84 6.49 14.33
C GLN A 175 -5.90 6.30 15.52
N LEU A 176 -6.13 7.04 16.58
CA LEU A 176 -5.41 6.85 17.84
C LEU A 176 -5.93 5.59 18.57
N GLU A 177 -5.03 4.89 19.24
CA GLU A 177 -5.36 3.72 20.06
C GLU A 177 -6.56 3.98 20.98
N GLY A 178 -7.55 3.09 20.94
CA GLY A 178 -8.80 3.22 21.70
C GLY A 178 -9.82 4.24 21.15
N LYS A 179 -9.54 4.87 20.01
CA LYS A 179 -10.44 5.82 19.34
C LYS A 179 -10.92 5.28 17.98
N LYS A 180 -11.93 5.93 17.42
CA LYS A 180 -12.41 5.65 16.06
C LYS A 180 -11.46 6.29 15.03
N ARG A 181 -11.43 5.71 13.83
CA ARG A 181 -10.83 6.30 12.64
C ARG A 181 -11.59 7.60 12.30
N MET A 182 -10.87 8.68 12.01
CA MET A 182 -11.45 9.99 11.69
C MET A 182 -10.48 10.86 10.89
N GLU A 183 -11.01 11.84 10.19
CA GLU A 183 -10.23 12.90 9.56
C GLU A 183 -9.42 13.65 10.63
N THR A 184 -8.18 14.02 10.29
CA THR A 184 -7.25 14.64 11.24
C THR A 184 -7.77 15.96 11.78
N GLU A 185 -8.49 16.76 10.98
CA GLU A 185 -9.14 17.98 11.47
C GLU A 185 -10.11 17.70 12.64
N ALA A 186 -10.91 16.63 12.53
CA ALA A 186 -11.81 16.22 13.62
C ALA A 186 -11.03 15.68 14.83
N PHE A 187 -9.93 14.98 14.60
CA PHE A 187 -9.05 14.49 15.65
C PHE A 187 -8.43 15.64 16.45
N LEU A 188 -7.93 16.68 15.79
CA LEU A 188 -7.27 17.82 16.42
C LEU A 188 -8.22 18.71 17.21
N ARG A 189 -9.54 18.68 16.95
CA ARG A 189 -10.52 19.37 17.81
C ARG A 189 -10.60 18.78 19.22
N GLY A 190 -10.25 17.51 19.38
CA GLY A 190 -10.30 16.80 20.68
C GLY A 190 -8.96 16.33 21.20
N TYR A 191 -7.88 16.54 20.45
CA TYR A 191 -6.54 16.11 20.82
C TYR A 191 -5.51 17.18 20.42
N HIS A 192 -5.03 17.91 21.41
CA HIS A 192 -4.01 18.94 21.17
C HIS A 192 -2.65 18.28 20.92
N ILE A 193 -1.98 18.68 19.85
CA ILE A 193 -0.60 18.30 19.53
C ILE A 193 0.25 19.56 19.55
N GLU A 194 1.28 19.55 20.39
CA GLU A 194 2.26 20.63 20.43
C GLU A 194 3.24 20.47 19.25
N ASN A 195 3.63 21.59 18.64
CA ASN A 195 4.68 21.56 17.61
C ASN A 195 6.01 21.15 18.25
N GLY A 196 6.79 20.36 17.54
CA GLY A 196 8.07 19.83 18.00
C GLY A 196 7.98 18.42 18.60
N ILE A 197 6.78 17.86 18.80
CA ILE A 197 6.64 16.44 19.16
C ILE A 197 7.20 15.59 18.04
N VAL A 198 7.93 14.54 18.39
CA VAL A 198 8.50 13.58 17.45
C VAL A 198 7.74 12.25 17.56
N PHE A 199 7.32 11.71 16.44
CA PHE A 199 6.81 10.33 16.40
C PHE A 199 7.90 9.34 16.78
N THR A 200 7.54 8.29 17.53
CA THR A 200 8.48 7.24 17.93
C THR A 200 8.21 5.93 17.17
N ASP A 201 9.19 5.06 17.14
CA ASP A 201 9.12 3.73 16.53
C ASP A 201 8.81 2.62 17.55
N HIS A 202 8.61 2.98 18.80
CA HIS A 202 8.28 2.07 19.91
C HIS A 202 7.24 2.70 20.84
N LYS A 203 6.58 1.81 21.57
CA LYS A 203 5.64 2.19 22.63
C LYS A 203 6.44 2.43 23.92
N GLU A 204 6.33 3.61 24.47
CA GLU A 204 6.90 3.97 25.78
C GLU A 204 6.17 3.27 26.93
#